data_fd1e09f4667a643512f36d527d56aec6
#
_entry.id   fd1e09f4667a643512f36d527d56aec6
#
_cell.length_a   1.000
_cell.length_b   1.000
_cell.length_c   1.000
_cell.angle_alpha   90.00
_cell.angle_beta   90.00
_cell.angle_gamma   90.00
#
_symmetry.space_group_name_H-M   'P 1'
#
loop_
_entity.id
_entity.type
_entity.pdbx_description
1 polymer ?
#
loop_
_entity_poly.entity_id
_entity_poly.type
_entity_poly.pdbx_seq_one_letter_code
_entity_poly.pdbx_strand_id
1 'polypeptide(L)'
;KDATLNDNLNTEELRTLLEESGDLIPKQYRKMLSSVLGMEELVVEDIMIPTSEIIGIDISKNYECATKTIESTDYTRLPVYDESIDNLVGILHLKDSHAFLEQFHLNNKNNLSKLLQDTYFVSQSTLLMKQLREFLANNQSVALVVDEYGEIEGLISVEDIFKEITGK
;
A
#
# COMPACT_ATOMS: atom_id res chain seq x y z
N LYS A 1 -12.85 38.80 27.87
CA LYS A 1 -11.96 37.88 28.61
C LYS A 1 -11.79 36.63 27.71
N ASP A 2 -10.77 36.68 26.88
CA ASP A 2 -10.40 35.58 26.03
C ASP A 2 -9.85 34.47 26.89
N ALA A 3 -10.58 33.38 26.97
CA ALA A 3 -10.05 32.16 27.49
C ALA A 3 -9.00 31.65 26.47
N THR A 4 -7.74 31.77 26.80
CA THR A 4 -6.64 31.17 26.09
C THR A 4 -6.80 29.67 26.20
N LEU A 5 -7.41 29.08 25.15
CA LEU A 5 -7.37 27.63 24.89
C LEU A 5 -5.94 27.28 24.45
N ASN A 6 -5.03 27.26 25.40
CA ASN A 6 -3.66 26.83 25.21
C ASN A 6 -3.31 25.70 26.19
N ASP A 7 -4.27 24.81 26.42
CA ASP A 7 -3.98 23.49 26.92
C ASP A 7 -3.69 22.61 25.70
N ASN A 8 -2.46 22.10 25.63
CA ASN A 8 -2.06 21.14 24.61
C ASN A 8 -2.88 19.86 24.81
N LEU A 9 -4.02 19.78 24.14
CA LEU A 9 -4.80 18.54 24.05
C LEU A 9 -3.89 17.46 23.45
N ASN A 10 -3.74 16.36 24.18
CA ASN A 10 -3.05 15.20 23.65
C ASN A 10 -3.98 14.37 22.74
N THR A 11 -3.44 13.44 21.99
CA THR A 11 -4.19 12.61 21.02
C THR A 11 -5.33 11.83 21.69
N GLU A 12 -5.14 11.37 22.93
CA GLU A 12 -6.17 10.65 23.72
C GLU A 12 -7.33 11.56 24.12
N GLU A 13 -7.04 12.79 24.50
CA GLU A 13 -8.07 13.80 24.83
C GLU A 13 -8.88 14.19 23.59
N LEU A 14 -8.22 14.31 22.42
CA LEU A 14 -8.91 14.52 21.16
C LEU A 14 -9.82 13.35 20.77
N ARG A 15 -9.39 12.11 20.99
CA ARG A 15 -10.23 10.94 20.78
C ARG A 15 -11.46 10.95 21.69
N THR A 16 -11.28 11.23 22.96
CA THR A 16 -12.39 11.34 23.92
C THR A 16 -13.40 12.40 23.49
N LEU A 17 -12.93 13.58 23.07
CA LEU A 17 -13.79 14.64 22.56
C LEU A 17 -14.54 14.24 21.30
N LEU A 18 -13.90 13.48 20.40
CA LEU A 18 -14.56 12.95 19.19
C LEU A 18 -15.67 11.96 19.56
N GLU A 19 -15.44 11.09 20.53
CA GLU A 19 -16.45 10.14 21.01
C GLU A 19 -17.62 10.83 21.69
N GLU A 20 -17.37 11.87 22.48
CA GLU A 20 -18.36 12.68 23.19
C GLU A 20 -19.10 13.67 22.29
N SER A 21 -18.62 13.94 21.07
CA SER A 21 -19.22 14.92 20.14
C SER A 21 -20.68 14.61 19.73
N GLY A 22 -21.17 13.40 20.03
CA GLY A 22 -22.56 13.00 19.81
C GLY A 22 -22.99 13.22 18.35
N ASP A 23 -24.14 13.85 18.17
CA ASP A 23 -24.74 14.08 16.85
C ASP A 23 -24.10 15.26 16.08
N LEU A 24 -23.16 16.00 16.68
CA LEU A 24 -22.46 17.09 16.00
C LEU A 24 -21.61 16.60 14.82
N ILE A 25 -21.03 15.39 14.94
CA ILE A 25 -20.24 14.77 13.88
C ILE A 25 -20.88 13.41 13.52
N PRO A 26 -21.28 13.19 12.27
CA PRO A 26 -21.83 11.90 11.84
C PRO A 26 -20.89 10.73 12.21
N LYS A 27 -21.45 9.61 12.65
CA LYS A 27 -20.73 8.44 13.16
C LYS A 27 -19.61 7.97 12.21
N GLN A 28 -19.86 7.99 10.90
CA GLN A 28 -18.87 7.59 9.89
C GLN A 28 -17.64 8.50 9.88
N TYR A 29 -17.82 9.80 10.05
CA TYR A 29 -16.70 10.77 10.09
C TYR A 29 -15.93 10.68 11.40
N ARG A 30 -16.62 10.46 12.53
CA ARG A 30 -15.97 10.22 13.83
C ARG A 30 -15.02 9.03 13.75
N LYS A 31 -15.49 7.90 13.15
CA LYS A 31 -14.68 6.72 12.95
C LYS A 31 -13.42 7.02 12.13
N MET A 32 -13.57 7.73 11.01
CA MET A 32 -12.44 8.10 10.15
C MET A 32 -11.45 9.02 10.89
N LEU A 33 -11.93 10.03 11.61
CA LEU A 33 -11.07 10.93 12.39
C LEU A 33 -10.32 10.19 13.50
N SER A 34 -10.99 9.27 14.20
CA SER A 34 -10.35 8.42 15.20
C SER A 34 -9.27 7.51 14.60
N SER A 35 -9.54 6.92 13.41
CA SER A 35 -8.53 6.13 12.68
C SER A 35 -7.31 6.97 12.31
N VAL A 36 -7.52 8.19 11.77
CA VAL A 36 -6.41 9.09 11.42
C VAL A 36 -5.55 9.44 12.64
N LEU A 37 -6.17 9.74 13.79
CA LEU A 37 -5.43 10.00 15.03
C LEU A 37 -4.61 8.77 15.49
N GLY A 38 -5.14 7.55 15.26
CA GLY A 38 -4.43 6.32 15.57
C GLY A 38 -3.24 6.02 14.67
N MET A 39 -3.20 6.59 13.47
CA MET A 39 -2.14 6.32 12.50
C MET A 39 -0.78 6.96 12.86
N GLU A 40 -0.74 7.90 13.79
CA GLU A 40 0.52 8.56 14.17
C GLU A 40 1.55 7.59 14.76
N GLU A 41 1.08 6.53 15.42
CA GLU A 41 1.93 5.54 16.08
C GLU A 41 2.20 4.31 15.21
N LEU A 42 1.43 4.12 14.12
CA LEU A 42 1.56 2.96 13.24
C LEU A 42 2.81 3.07 12.37
N VAL A 43 3.45 1.91 12.16
CA VAL A 43 4.53 1.72 11.21
C VAL A 43 4.06 0.89 10.01
N VAL A 44 4.84 0.86 8.95
CA VAL A 44 4.53 0.12 7.72
C VAL A 44 4.25 -1.36 7.98
N GLU A 45 5.01 -2.00 8.90
CA GLU A 45 4.84 -3.39 9.29
C GLU A 45 3.44 -3.71 9.82
N ASP A 46 2.79 -2.75 10.49
CA ASP A 46 1.47 -2.97 11.11
C ASP A 46 0.35 -3.21 10.09
N ILE A 47 0.51 -2.72 8.86
CA ILE A 47 -0.54 -2.79 7.83
C ILE A 47 -0.08 -3.38 6.49
N MET A 48 1.21 -3.68 6.32
CA MET A 48 1.72 -4.27 5.08
C MET A 48 1.05 -5.62 4.80
N ILE A 49 1.00 -5.98 3.52
CA ILE A 49 0.64 -7.33 3.09
C ILE A 49 1.89 -8.18 3.20
N PRO A 50 1.93 -9.22 4.05
CA PRO A 50 3.10 -10.07 4.20
C PRO A 50 3.40 -10.85 2.91
N THR A 51 4.64 -11.26 2.70
CA THR A 51 5.09 -11.94 1.47
C THR A 51 4.24 -13.15 1.09
N SER A 52 3.75 -13.91 2.08
CA SER A 52 2.90 -15.09 1.87
C SER A 52 1.51 -14.77 1.30
N GLU A 53 1.05 -13.51 1.40
CA GLU A 53 -0.26 -13.04 0.96
C GLU A 53 -0.18 -12.13 -0.27
N ILE A 54 1.02 -11.82 -0.76
CA ILE A 54 1.20 -10.97 -1.94
C ILE A 54 0.57 -11.65 -3.18
N ILE A 55 -0.37 -10.94 -3.79
CA ILE A 55 -0.89 -11.29 -5.10
C ILE A 55 0.01 -10.65 -6.16
N GLY A 56 0.65 -11.46 -6.98
CA GLY A 56 1.55 -11.01 -8.02
C GLY A 56 1.62 -11.98 -9.20
N ILE A 57 2.35 -11.60 -10.23
CA ILE A 57 2.52 -12.37 -11.45
C ILE A 57 3.90 -13.02 -11.45
N ASP A 58 3.91 -14.35 -11.39
CA ASP A 58 5.11 -15.16 -11.52
C ASP A 58 5.34 -15.48 -13.01
N ILE A 59 6.36 -14.88 -13.61
CA ILE A 59 6.69 -15.07 -15.02
C ILE A 59 7.39 -16.41 -15.33
N SER A 60 7.73 -17.21 -14.33
CA SER A 60 8.18 -18.59 -14.51
C SER A 60 7.03 -19.53 -14.84
N LYS A 61 5.80 -19.12 -14.49
CA LYS A 61 4.57 -19.87 -14.76
C LYS A 61 4.03 -19.56 -16.17
N ASN A 62 2.98 -20.28 -16.53
CA ASN A 62 2.37 -20.15 -17.84
C ASN A 62 1.47 -18.90 -17.98
N TYR A 63 1.14 -18.54 -19.22
CA TYR A 63 0.26 -17.44 -19.59
C TYR A 63 -1.11 -17.49 -18.88
N GLU A 64 -1.70 -18.68 -18.72
CA GLU A 64 -3.01 -18.83 -18.09
C GLU A 64 -3.00 -18.40 -16.61
N CYS A 65 -1.91 -18.67 -15.90
CA CYS A 65 -1.75 -18.23 -14.51
C CYS A 65 -1.70 -16.70 -14.41
N ALA A 66 -0.93 -16.05 -15.29
CA ALA A 66 -0.85 -14.60 -15.35
C ALA A 66 -2.22 -13.96 -15.66
N THR A 67 -2.94 -14.50 -16.64
CA THR A 67 -4.29 -14.04 -17.02
C THR A 67 -5.27 -14.17 -15.85
N LYS A 68 -5.30 -15.31 -15.18
CA LYS A 68 -6.17 -15.52 -14.02
C LYS A 68 -5.87 -14.54 -12.88
N THR A 69 -4.61 -14.29 -12.60
CA THR A 69 -4.22 -13.33 -11.56
C THR A 69 -4.72 -11.92 -11.89
N ILE A 70 -4.53 -11.50 -13.15
CA ILE A 70 -4.99 -10.18 -13.63
C ILE A 70 -6.52 -10.05 -13.57
N GLU A 71 -7.25 -11.08 -13.97
CA GLU A 71 -8.73 -11.07 -14.02
C GLU A 71 -9.38 -11.15 -12.63
N SER A 72 -8.71 -11.77 -11.66
CA SER A 72 -9.27 -12.01 -10.33
C SER A 72 -8.85 -10.98 -9.28
N THR A 73 -7.94 -10.05 -9.60
CA THR A 73 -7.41 -9.09 -8.62
C THR A 73 -8.25 -7.82 -8.56
N ASP A 74 -8.35 -7.27 -7.34
CA ASP A 74 -8.90 -5.93 -7.09
C ASP A 74 -7.81 -4.84 -7.02
N TYR A 75 -6.53 -5.23 -7.10
CA TYR A 75 -5.41 -4.29 -7.02
C TYR A 75 -5.13 -3.65 -8.37
N THR A 76 -4.82 -2.37 -8.39
CA THR A 76 -4.47 -1.62 -9.61
C THR A 76 -3.04 -1.84 -10.06
N ARG A 77 -2.18 -2.34 -9.17
CA ARG A 77 -0.76 -2.62 -9.41
C ARG A 77 -0.39 -3.97 -8.84
N LEU A 78 0.36 -4.75 -9.62
CA LEU A 78 0.80 -6.08 -9.25
C LEU A 78 2.32 -6.19 -9.34
N PRO A 79 3.00 -6.75 -8.35
CA PRO A 79 4.40 -7.15 -8.49
C PRO A 79 4.53 -8.28 -9.52
N VAL A 80 5.58 -8.18 -10.34
CA VAL A 80 5.96 -9.18 -11.33
C VAL A 80 7.32 -9.72 -10.95
N TYR A 81 7.44 -11.03 -10.77
CA TYR A 81 8.65 -11.69 -10.28
C TYR A 81 8.91 -13.01 -11.03
N ASP A 82 10.11 -13.55 -10.88
CA ASP A 82 10.53 -14.81 -11.48
C ASP A 82 10.77 -15.86 -10.38
N GLU A 83 9.88 -16.82 -10.24
CA GLU A 83 9.82 -17.91 -9.23
C GLU A 83 9.54 -17.40 -7.80
N SER A 84 10.24 -16.38 -7.32
CA SER A 84 10.13 -15.82 -5.97
C SER A 84 10.01 -14.31 -6.02
N ILE A 85 9.32 -13.72 -5.04
CA ILE A 85 9.23 -12.27 -4.87
C ILE A 85 10.61 -11.62 -4.67
N ASP A 86 11.60 -12.36 -4.20
CA ASP A 86 12.98 -11.90 -4.07
C ASP A 86 13.62 -11.61 -5.44
N ASN A 87 13.12 -12.25 -6.50
CA ASN A 87 13.52 -12.02 -7.88
C ASN A 87 12.52 -11.09 -8.59
N LEU A 88 12.25 -9.95 -7.98
CA LEU A 88 11.32 -8.98 -8.53
C LEU A 88 11.84 -8.41 -9.86
N VAL A 89 10.96 -8.37 -10.86
CA VAL A 89 11.22 -7.79 -12.18
C VAL A 89 10.71 -6.35 -12.27
N GLY A 90 9.60 -6.05 -11.60
CA GLY A 90 9.00 -4.73 -11.54
C GLY A 90 7.54 -4.75 -11.12
N ILE A 91 6.86 -3.62 -11.26
CA ILE A 91 5.44 -3.45 -10.92
C ILE A 91 4.63 -3.23 -12.19
N LEU A 92 3.63 -4.08 -12.43
CA LEU A 92 2.67 -3.91 -13.52
C LEU A 92 1.51 -3.04 -13.07
N HIS A 93 1.24 -1.97 -13.81
CA HIS A 93 -0.04 -1.27 -13.70
C HIS A 93 -1.10 -1.99 -14.53
N LEU A 94 -2.27 -2.30 -13.99
CA LEU A 94 -3.30 -3.08 -14.70
C LEU A 94 -3.81 -2.44 -16.00
N LYS A 95 -3.70 -1.12 -16.15
CA LYS A 95 -4.00 -0.46 -17.43
C LYS A 95 -3.14 -0.98 -18.60
N ASP A 96 -1.94 -1.47 -18.30
CA ASP A 96 -0.97 -1.97 -19.27
C ASP A 96 -1.02 -3.51 -19.38
N SER A 97 -2.00 -4.16 -18.73
CA SER A 97 -2.12 -5.62 -18.65
C SER A 97 -2.26 -6.29 -20.02
N HIS A 98 -3.00 -5.66 -20.95
CA HIS A 98 -3.17 -6.20 -22.30
C HIS A 98 -1.83 -6.29 -23.06
N ALA A 99 -1.08 -5.19 -23.07
CA ALA A 99 0.25 -5.14 -23.69
C ALA A 99 1.24 -6.11 -23.00
N PHE A 100 1.15 -6.21 -21.67
CA PHE A 100 1.96 -7.15 -20.89
C PHE A 100 1.67 -8.60 -21.29
N LEU A 101 0.41 -9.02 -21.33
CA LEU A 101 0.00 -10.38 -21.69
C LEU A 101 0.40 -10.72 -23.13
N GLU A 102 0.29 -9.79 -24.07
CA GLU A 102 0.74 -9.97 -25.45
C GLU A 102 2.26 -10.26 -25.51
N GLN A 103 3.09 -9.44 -24.86
CA GLN A 103 4.53 -9.65 -24.82
C GLN A 103 4.92 -10.91 -24.06
N PHE A 104 4.20 -11.27 -23.02
CA PHE A 104 4.40 -12.48 -22.25
C PHE A 104 4.10 -13.74 -23.11
N HIS A 105 3.00 -13.71 -23.86
CA HIS A 105 2.65 -14.80 -24.82
C HIS A 105 3.73 -15.00 -25.90
N LEU A 106 4.32 -13.89 -26.38
CA LEU A 106 5.39 -13.92 -27.38
C LEU A 106 6.77 -14.31 -26.79
N ASN A 107 6.83 -14.58 -25.47
CA ASN A 107 8.06 -14.89 -24.73
C ASN A 107 9.16 -13.81 -24.88
N ASN A 108 8.78 -12.54 -25.01
CA ASN A 108 9.66 -11.42 -25.21
C ASN A 108 10.02 -10.73 -23.89
N LYS A 109 10.91 -11.35 -23.12
CA LYS A 109 11.33 -10.86 -21.78
C LYS A 109 11.87 -9.43 -21.79
N ASN A 110 12.56 -9.00 -22.84
CA ASN A 110 13.13 -7.65 -22.94
C ASN A 110 12.05 -6.56 -23.08
N ASN A 111 10.92 -6.88 -23.69
CA ASN A 111 9.81 -5.93 -23.80
C ASN A 111 8.90 -5.94 -22.57
N LEU A 112 8.84 -7.06 -21.83
CA LEU A 112 8.10 -7.12 -20.55
C LEU A 112 8.62 -6.09 -19.56
N SER A 113 9.93 -6.02 -19.36
CA SER A 113 10.54 -5.06 -18.40
C SER A 113 10.25 -3.60 -18.73
N LYS A 114 10.07 -3.26 -20.02
CA LYS A 114 9.73 -1.89 -20.44
C LYS A 114 8.29 -1.46 -20.09
N LEU A 115 7.42 -2.43 -19.85
CA LEU A 115 6.02 -2.21 -19.46
C LEU A 115 5.84 -2.16 -17.94
N LEU A 116 6.90 -2.44 -17.18
CA LEU A 116 6.89 -2.45 -15.74
C LEU A 116 7.47 -1.15 -15.18
N GLN A 117 6.92 -0.71 -14.06
CA GLN A 117 7.44 0.42 -13.29
C GLN A 117 8.58 -0.05 -12.39
N ASP A 118 9.52 0.85 -12.11
CA ASP A 118 10.61 0.60 -11.18
C ASP A 118 10.07 0.31 -9.78
N THR A 119 10.84 -0.50 -9.06
CA THR A 119 10.50 -0.89 -7.70
C THR A 119 10.95 0.17 -6.71
N TYR A 120 10.09 0.47 -5.76
CA TYR A 120 10.36 1.33 -4.63
C TYR A 120 10.40 0.49 -3.34
N PHE A 121 11.40 0.71 -2.50
CA PHE A 121 11.58 -0.01 -1.24
C PHE A 121 11.40 0.90 -0.04
N VAL A 122 10.81 0.37 1.02
CA VAL A 122 10.60 1.06 2.29
C VAL A 122 10.95 0.15 3.46
N SER A 123 11.51 0.73 4.53
CA SER A 123 11.75 -0.03 5.76
C SER A 123 10.43 -0.32 6.49
N GLN A 124 10.29 -1.53 7.03
CA GLN A 124 9.14 -1.95 7.83
C GLN A 124 8.90 -1.04 9.05
N SER A 125 9.95 -0.42 9.61
CA SER A 125 9.87 0.48 10.77
C SER A 125 9.51 1.93 10.41
N THR A 126 9.26 2.25 9.14
CA THR A 126 8.87 3.60 8.71
C THR A 126 7.49 3.95 9.24
N LEU A 127 7.33 5.14 9.84
CA LEU A 127 6.02 5.63 10.28
C LEU A 127 5.05 5.72 9.09
N LEU A 128 3.84 5.23 9.29
CA LEU A 128 2.84 5.09 8.22
C LEU A 128 2.49 6.42 7.57
N MET A 129 2.30 7.48 8.37
CA MET A 129 2.01 8.82 7.87
C MET A 129 3.17 9.45 7.10
N LYS A 130 4.42 9.10 7.46
CA LYS A 130 5.60 9.50 6.68
C LYS A 130 5.57 8.80 5.32
N GLN A 131 5.30 7.50 5.29
CA GLN A 131 5.22 6.73 4.06
C GLN A 131 4.12 7.24 3.11
N LEU A 132 2.95 7.59 3.65
CA LEU A 132 1.88 8.19 2.84
C LEU A 132 2.33 9.49 2.17
N ARG A 133 3.01 10.38 2.90
CA ARG A 133 3.54 11.63 2.35
C ARG A 133 4.59 11.38 1.26
N GLU A 134 5.45 10.38 1.43
CA GLU A 134 6.47 10.01 0.43
C GLU A 134 5.82 9.46 -0.84
N PHE A 135 4.80 8.62 -0.73
CA PHE A 135 4.03 8.16 -1.88
C PHE A 135 3.44 9.32 -2.69
N LEU A 136 2.81 10.29 -2.00
CA LEU A 136 2.22 11.45 -2.65
C LEU A 136 3.27 12.38 -3.29
N ALA A 137 4.39 12.61 -2.60
CA ALA A 137 5.45 13.50 -3.07
C ALA A 137 6.17 12.93 -4.31
N ASN A 138 6.37 11.61 -4.37
CA ASN A 138 7.10 10.94 -5.42
C ASN A 138 6.21 10.34 -6.52
N ASN A 139 4.89 10.54 -6.43
CA ASN A 139 3.89 9.93 -7.33
C ASN A 139 4.02 8.40 -7.41
N GLN A 140 4.36 7.78 -6.29
CA GLN A 140 4.43 6.33 -6.12
C GLN A 140 3.15 5.84 -5.43
N SER A 141 2.80 4.58 -5.65
CA SER A 141 1.58 4.01 -5.05
C SER A 141 1.79 2.64 -4.41
N VAL A 142 2.93 2.02 -4.65
CA VAL A 142 3.29 0.70 -4.14
C VAL A 142 4.76 0.69 -3.77
N ALA A 143 5.09 0.05 -2.66
CA ALA A 143 6.45 -0.21 -2.23
C ALA A 143 6.60 -1.64 -1.72
N LEU A 144 7.76 -2.23 -1.93
CA LEU A 144 8.17 -3.44 -1.23
C LEU A 144 8.74 -3.07 0.13
N VAL A 145 8.32 -3.81 1.13
CA VAL A 145 8.75 -3.60 2.52
C VAL A 145 9.93 -4.50 2.81
N VAL A 146 10.99 -3.93 3.35
CA VAL A 146 12.21 -4.65 3.69
C VAL A 146 12.53 -4.51 5.18
N ASP A 147 13.18 -5.54 5.70
CA ASP A 147 13.75 -5.53 7.04
C ASP A 147 15.11 -4.80 7.10
N GLU A 148 15.78 -4.85 8.27
CA GLU A 148 17.10 -4.26 8.49
C GLU A 148 18.24 -4.96 7.73
N TYR A 149 18.00 -6.16 7.22
CA TYR A 149 18.96 -6.93 6.40
C TYR A 149 18.74 -6.76 4.90
N GLY A 150 17.64 -6.08 4.52
CA GLY A 150 17.24 -5.87 3.13
C GLY A 150 16.43 -7.03 2.54
N GLU A 151 15.95 -7.96 3.38
CA GLU A 151 15.06 -9.03 2.96
C GLU A 151 13.62 -8.51 2.78
N ILE A 152 12.91 -9.01 1.77
CA ILE A 152 11.54 -8.58 1.47
C ILE A 152 10.59 -9.25 2.46
N GLU A 153 9.93 -8.44 3.29
CA GLU A 153 8.95 -8.88 4.29
C GLU A 153 7.50 -8.74 3.82
N GLY A 154 7.25 -7.82 2.90
CA GLY A 154 5.90 -7.60 2.42
C GLY A 154 5.79 -6.53 1.34
N LEU A 155 4.55 -6.09 1.14
CA LEU A 155 4.18 -5.03 0.19
C LEU A 155 3.22 -4.07 0.87
N ILE A 156 3.35 -2.78 0.59
CA ILE A 156 2.42 -1.75 1.03
C ILE A 156 1.99 -0.89 -0.15
N SER A 157 0.70 -0.55 -0.19
CA SER A 157 0.13 0.35 -1.18
C SER A 157 -0.56 1.56 -0.54
N VAL A 158 -0.77 2.61 -1.33
CA VAL A 158 -1.60 3.75 -0.93
C VAL A 158 -3.01 3.29 -0.59
N GLU A 159 -3.54 2.33 -1.34
CA GLU A 159 -4.86 1.74 -1.11
C GLU A 159 -4.98 1.09 0.28
N ASP A 160 -3.92 0.41 0.75
CA ASP A 160 -3.92 -0.22 2.09
C ASP A 160 -3.94 0.84 3.20
N ILE A 161 -3.18 1.93 3.03
CA ILE A 161 -3.22 3.06 3.96
C ILE A 161 -4.62 3.71 3.99
N PHE A 162 -5.27 3.89 2.84
CA PHE A 162 -6.62 4.43 2.80
C PHE A 162 -7.67 3.49 3.40
N LYS A 163 -7.51 2.17 3.27
CA LYS A 163 -8.38 1.20 3.97
C LYS A 163 -8.29 1.38 5.49
N GLU A 164 -7.09 1.59 6.02
CA GLU A 164 -6.88 1.84 7.45
C GLU A 164 -7.61 3.12 7.91
N ILE A 165 -7.54 4.21 7.13
CA ILE A 165 -8.26 5.47 7.41
C ILE A 165 -9.76 5.25 7.41
N THR A 166 -10.30 4.51 6.45
CA THR A 166 -11.74 4.30 6.30
C THR A 166 -12.30 3.22 7.21
N GLY A 167 -11.43 2.42 7.83
CA GLY A 167 -11.80 1.33 8.72
C GLY A 167 -12.50 0.18 8.00
N LYS A 168 -12.09 -0.10 6.78
CA LYS A 168 -12.56 -1.25 5.98
C LYS A 168 -11.57 -2.39 6.05
#